data_23c9f1bebee4b9ed006095749bf1fb48
#
_entry.id   23c9f1bebee4b9ed006095749bf1fb48
#
_cell.length_a   1.000
_cell.length_b   1.000
_cell.length_c   1.000
_cell.angle_alpha   90.00
_cell.angle_beta   90.00
_cell.angle_gamma   90.00
#
_symmetry.space_group_name_H-M   'P 1'
#
loop_
_entity.id
_entity.type
_entity.pdbx_description
1 polymer ?
#
loop_
_entity_poly.entity_id
_entity_poly.type
_entity_poly.pdbx_seq_one_letter_code
_entity_poly.pdbx_strand_id
1 'polypeptide(L)'
;MSMSSAPAAAQATDAVPTPLPEAYARLHQRHALLTGAGGGIGLAVARAYLEQGARCTVVDLAPRAPEAVQALLDAGLPLRYRAADVRDPRAMAALVDAAEAEFGALDVLFNNAAVFDMGPLLESDEATYQRLFDVNVKGMFFTMQAVLRAMRRSGRSGAVINMASQAGRRGEALVAHYCATKAAGISYTQSAALAMAPHGIRVNAISPGVVDTPMWDHVDSLFARYEHLQPGEKKIAVGRAVPLGRMGRPDDLCGAAVFLASDESRYVTAQTLNVDGGNVMS
;
A
#
# COMPACT_ATOMS: atom_id res chain seq x y z
N MET A 1 -4.96 18.21 40.18
CA MET A 1 -3.88 17.79 39.29
C MET A 1 -4.34 18.07 37.87
N SER A 2 -3.75 19.08 37.26
CA SER A 2 -4.11 19.60 35.93
C SER A 2 -3.73 18.56 34.88
N MET A 3 -4.72 18.05 34.15
CA MET A 3 -4.45 17.22 32.98
C MET A 3 -3.98 18.15 31.85
N SER A 4 -2.69 18.09 31.56
CA SER A 4 -2.10 18.74 30.39
C SER A 4 -2.74 18.15 29.14
N SER A 5 -3.42 19.00 28.36
CA SER A 5 -3.91 18.64 27.02
C SER A 5 -2.72 18.29 26.13
N ALA A 6 -2.71 17.06 25.60
CA ALA A 6 -1.77 16.69 24.58
C ALA A 6 -1.93 17.63 23.36
N PRO A 7 -0.82 18.07 22.73
CA PRO A 7 -0.92 18.93 21.56
C PRO A 7 -1.67 18.20 20.44
N ALA A 8 -2.56 18.94 19.79
CA ALA A 8 -3.27 18.46 18.58
C ALA A 8 -2.24 17.92 17.58
N ALA A 9 -2.48 16.70 17.13
CA ALA A 9 -1.62 16.06 16.12
C ALA A 9 -1.56 16.97 14.88
N ALA A 10 -0.38 17.44 14.54
CA ALA A 10 -0.16 18.13 13.28
C ALA A 10 -0.63 17.22 12.16
N GLN A 11 -1.59 17.69 11.36
CA GLN A 11 -2.01 17.02 10.14
C GLN A 11 -0.76 16.87 9.26
N ALA A 12 -0.61 15.70 8.63
CA ALA A 12 0.42 15.50 7.61
C ALA A 12 0.32 16.68 6.64
N THR A 13 1.41 17.40 6.46
CA THR A 13 1.41 18.59 5.62
C THR A 13 1.07 18.16 4.20
N ASP A 14 0.01 18.72 3.62
CA ASP A 14 -0.35 18.57 2.19
C ASP A 14 0.69 19.21 1.26
N ALA A 15 1.85 19.55 1.80
CA ALA A 15 2.94 20.17 1.08
C ALA A 15 3.44 19.28 -0.06
N VAL A 16 3.65 19.88 -1.22
CA VAL A 16 4.30 19.24 -2.35
C VAL A 16 5.72 18.85 -1.94
N PRO A 17 6.13 17.58 -2.09
CA PRO A 17 7.47 17.14 -1.67
C PRO A 17 8.54 17.82 -2.53
N THR A 18 9.64 18.20 -1.90
CA THR A 18 10.83 18.68 -2.59
C THR A 18 11.81 17.51 -2.76
N PRO A 19 12.19 17.15 -4.01
CA PRO A 19 13.13 16.07 -4.22
C PRO A 19 14.47 16.35 -3.53
N LEU A 20 15.03 15.32 -2.90
CA LEU A 20 16.35 15.39 -2.30
C LEU A 20 17.45 15.54 -3.39
N PRO A 21 18.58 16.16 -3.08
CA PRO A 21 19.75 16.13 -3.95
C PRO A 21 20.14 14.69 -4.29
N GLU A 22 20.61 14.44 -5.52
CA GLU A 22 20.91 13.11 -6.05
C GLU A 22 21.77 12.26 -5.09
N ALA A 23 22.76 12.86 -4.45
CA ALA A 23 23.65 12.18 -3.51
C ALA A 23 22.93 11.58 -2.27
N TYR A 24 21.70 12.03 -1.98
CA TYR A 24 20.89 11.56 -0.84
C TYR A 24 19.60 10.84 -1.27
N ALA A 25 19.32 10.84 -2.58
CA ALA A 25 18.09 10.29 -3.15
C ALA A 25 18.23 8.78 -3.36
N ARG A 26 17.61 7.99 -2.47
CA ARG A 26 17.68 6.51 -2.48
C ARG A 26 17.00 5.85 -3.67
N LEU A 27 16.11 6.55 -4.36
CA LEU A 27 15.36 6.06 -5.52
C LEU A 27 15.62 6.91 -6.77
N HIS A 28 16.78 7.58 -6.83
CA HIS A 28 17.11 8.44 -7.95
C HIS A 28 16.91 7.75 -9.29
N GLN A 29 16.09 8.37 -10.16
CA GLN A 29 15.71 7.88 -11.49
C GLN A 29 15.00 6.51 -11.54
N ARG A 30 14.70 5.87 -10.40
CA ARG A 30 13.89 4.64 -10.38
C ARG A 30 12.47 4.93 -10.86
N HIS A 31 11.91 4.05 -11.69
CA HIS A 31 10.52 4.13 -12.10
C HIS A 31 9.68 3.23 -11.19
N ALA A 32 8.75 3.83 -10.42
CA ALA A 32 7.84 3.14 -9.53
C ALA A 32 6.40 3.19 -10.06
N LEU A 33 5.73 2.03 -10.07
CA LEU A 33 4.29 1.93 -10.28
C LEU A 33 3.62 1.69 -8.93
N LEU A 34 2.61 2.51 -8.59
CA LEU A 34 1.90 2.43 -7.31
C LEU A 34 0.40 2.29 -7.56
N THR A 35 -0.23 1.23 -7.04
CA THR A 35 -1.68 1.00 -7.17
C THR A 35 -2.44 1.45 -5.93
N GLY A 36 -3.69 1.92 -6.09
CA GLY A 36 -4.48 2.48 -4.99
C GLY A 36 -3.80 3.68 -4.36
N ALA A 37 -3.12 4.49 -5.18
CA ALA A 37 -2.28 5.58 -4.71
C ALA A 37 -2.91 6.97 -4.94
N GLY A 38 -4.21 7.02 -5.19
CA GLY A 38 -4.99 8.27 -5.21
C GLY A 38 -5.18 8.91 -3.84
N GLY A 39 -4.90 8.17 -2.75
CA GLY A 39 -5.04 8.65 -1.38
C GLY A 39 -4.37 7.75 -0.35
N GLY A 40 -4.53 8.08 0.92
CA GLY A 40 -4.09 7.27 2.06
C GLY A 40 -2.60 6.88 2.00
N ILE A 41 -2.31 5.61 2.34
CA ILE A 41 -0.93 5.08 2.36
C ILE A 41 -0.29 5.18 0.97
N GLY A 42 -1.02 4.84 -0.10
CA GLY A 42 -0.47 4.86 -1.45
C GLY A 42 0.02 6.24 -1.88
N LEU A 43 -0.75 7.29 -1.59
CA LEU A 43 -0.36 8.66 -1.88
C LEU A 43 0.84 9.12 -1.04
N ALA A 44 0.87 8.81 0.25
CA ALA A 44 1.99 9.14 1.12
C ALA A 44 3.30 8.49 0.62
N VAL A 45 3.24 7.21 0.21
CA VAL A 45 4.39 6.51 -0.36
C VAL A 45 4.78 7.10 -1.72
N ALA A 46 3.83 7.49 -2.58
CA ALA A 46 4.14 8.16 -3.84
C ALA A 46 4.90 9.48 -3.62
N ARG A 47 4.47 10.29 -2.65
CA ARG A 47 5.19 11.51 -2.25
C ARG A 47 6.60 11.20 -1.76
N ALA A 48 6.75 10.23 -0.87
CA ALA A 48 8.05 9.81 -0.37
C ALA A 48 8.98 9.30 -1.48
N TYR A 49 8.45 8.57 -2.46
CA TYR A 49 9.24 8.11 -3.61
C TYR A 49 9.67 9.27 -4.50
N LEU A 50 8.79 10.24 -4.78
CA LEU A 50 9.13 11.46 -5.51
C LEU A 50 10.22 12.27 -4.79
N GLU A 51 10.11 12.43 -3.46
CA GLU A 51 11.12 13.07 -2.63
C GLU A 51 12.48 12.37 -2.75
N GLN A 52 12.48 11.03 -2.82
CA GLN A 52 13.68 10.22 -3.03
C GLN A 52 14.14 10.14 -4.50
N GLY A 53 13.63 11.00 -5.38
CA GLY A 53 14.06 11.13 -6.76
C GLY A 53 13.50 10.11 -7.74
N ALA A 54 12.46 9.37 -7.36
CA ALA A 54 11.78 8.43 -8.26
C ALA A 54 10.87 9.16 -9.27
N ARG A 55 10.60 8.48 -10.39
CA ARG A 55 9.51 8.78 -11.30
C ARG A 55 8.34 7.86 -10.95
N CYS A 56 7.13 8.38 -10.81
CA CYS A 56 5.99 7.61 -10.30
C CYS A 56 4.86 7.50 -11.32
N THR A 57 4.38 6.28 -11.56
CA THR A 57 3.09 6.02 -12.20
C THR A 57 2.08 5.66 -11.12
N VAL A 58 1.19 6.59 -10.79
CA VAL A 58 0.12 6.41 -9.82
C VAL A 58 -1.12 5.86 -10.50
N VAL A 59 -1.65 4.75 -9.99
CA VAL A 59 -2.82 4.06 -10.52
C VAL A 59 -3.93 4.05 -9.47
N ASP A 60 -5.13 4.47 -9.85
CA ASP A 60 -6.31 4.38 -8.99
C ASP A 60 -7.57 4.15 -9.83
N LEU A 61 -8.68 3.81 -9.17
CA LEU A 61 -9.96 3.56 -9.82
C LEU A 61 -10.64 4.85 -10.31
N ALA A 62 -10.39 5.98 -9.65
CA ALA A 62 -11.01 7.26 -9.99
C ALA A 62 -10.68 7.66 -11.44
N PRO A 63 -11.66 8.09 -12.24
CA PRO A 63 -11.44 8.41 -13.67
C PRO A 63 -10.56 9.65 -13.87
N ARG A 64 -10.40 10.49 -12.85
CA ARG A 64 -9.52 11.66 -12.82
C ARG A 64 -8.63 11.61 -11.60
N ALA A 65 -7.46 12.23 -11.69
CA ALA A 65 -6.57 12.36 -10.55
C ALA A 65 -7.31 13.06 -9.39
N PRO A 66 -7.30 12.47 -8.17
CA PRO A 66 -7.76 13.17 -6.99
C PRO A 66 -6.98 14.48 -6.77
N GLU A 67 -7.58 15.45 -6.10
CA GLU A 67 -7.01 16.80 -5.91
C GLU A 67 -5.56 16.77 -5.41
N ALA A 68 -5.26 15.93 -4.41
CA ALA A 68 -3.92 15.79 -3.85
C ALA A 68 -2.90 15.21 -4.85
N VAL A 69 -3.31 14.35 -5.79
CA VAL A 69 -2.47 13.87 -6.89
C VAL A 69 -2.34 14.92 -7.97
N GLN A 70 -3.43 15.64 -8.28
CA GLN A 70 -3.42 16.73 -9.26
C GLN A 70 -2.44 17.83 -8.84
N ALA A 71 -2.39 18.18 -7.56
CA ALA A 71 -1.43 19.15 -7.02
C ALA A 71 0.04 18.74 -7.28
N LEU A 72 0.35 17.44 -7.20
CA LEU A 72 1.70 16.94 -7.54
C LEU A 72 2.00 17.04 -9.04
N LEU A 73 0.99 16.80 -9.89
CA LEU A 73 1.11 16.96 -11.33
C LEU A 73 1.32 18.44 -11.72
N ASP A 74 0.55 19.35 -11.12
CA ASP A 74 0.63 20.79 -11.36
C ASP A 74 1.96 21.38 -10.89
N ALA A 75 2.56 20.80 -9.86
CA ALA A 75 3.90 21.13 -9.40
C ALA A 75 5.04 20.66 -10.34
N GLY A 76 4.70 19.97 -11.43
CA GLY A 76 5.67 19.49 -12.42
C GLY A 76 6.54 18.33 -11.95
N LEU A 77 6.15 17.62 -10.89
CA LEU A 77 6.88 16.45 -10.41
C LEU A 77 6.84 15.32 -11.46
N PRO A 78 7.86 14.44 -11.50
CA PRO A 78 7.93 13.32 -12.43
C PRO A 78 6.91 12.22 -12.07
N LEU A 79 5.62 12.54 -12.22
CA LEU A 79 4.48 11.71 -11.91
C LEU A 79 3.53 11.62 -13.09
N ARG A 80 2.88 10.47 -13.26
CA ARG A 80 1.74 10.26 -14.14
C ARG A 80 0.60 9.60 -13.37
N TYR A 81 -0.62 10.01 -13.66
CA TYR A 81 -1.83 9.38 -13.14
C TYR A 81 -2.47 8.52 -14.23
N ARG A 82 -2.93 7.33 -13.85
CA ARG A 82 -3.66 6.40 -14.71
C ARG A 82 -4.88 5.85 -13.98
N ALA A 83 -6.05 6.04 -14.58
CA ALA A 83 -7.27 5.41 -14.09
C ALA A 83 -7.30 3.94 -14.58
N ALA A 84 -7.35 2.98 -13.65
CA ALA A 84 -7.52 1.58 -13.98
C ALA A 84 -8.11 0.78 -12.81
N ASP A 85 -8.84 -0.26 -13.16
CA ASP A 85 -9.34 -1.25 -12.21
C ASP A 85 -8.38 -2.44 -12.16
N VAL A 86 -7.77 -2.66 -10.99
CA VAL A 86 -6.84 -3.78 -10.78
C VAL A 86 -7.48 -5.16 -11.00
N ARG A 87 -8.83 -5.24 -10.95
CA ARG A 87 -9.58 -6.47 -11.24
C ARG A 87 -9.54 -6.91 -12.70
N ASP A 88 -9.12 -6.01 -13.60
CA ASP A 88 -8.94 -6.30 -15.02
C ASP A 88 -7.45 -6.56 -15.36
N PRO A 89 -7.02 -7.83 -15.48
CA PRO A 89 -5.63 -8.15 -15.77
C PRO A 89 -5.14 -7.65 -17.13
N ARG A 90 -6.04 -7.51 -18.13
CA ARG A 90 -5.68 -7.02 -19.46
C ARG A 90 -5.43 -5.52 -19.43
N ALA A 91 -6.30 -4.76 -18.75
CA ALA A 91 -6.10 -3.33 -18.54
C ALA A 91 -4.80 -3.05 -17.77
N MET A 92 -4.51 -3.83 -16.72
CA MET A 92 -3.25 -3.69 -15.96
C MET A 92 -2.01 -4.04 -16.81
N ALA A 93 -2.06 -5.06 -17.66
CA ALA A 93 -0.94 -5.38 -18.55
C ALA A 93 -0.67 -4.25 -19.56
N ALA A 94 -1.72 -3.72 -20.20
CA ALA A 94 -1.60 -2.57 -21.11
C ALA A 94 -1.10 -1.31 -20.42
N LEU A 95 -1.52 -1.08 -19.16
CA LEU A 95 -1.07 0.05 -18.35
C LEU A 95 0.43 -0.06 -18.03
N VAL A 96 0.93 -1.26 -17.71
CA VAL A 96 2.35 -1.50 -17.47
C VAL A 96 3.18 -1.16 -18.72
N ASP A 97 2.75 -1.62 -19.91
CA ASP A 97 3.44 -1.31 -21.15
C ASP A 97 3.41 0.21 -21.45
N ALA A 98 2.29 0.88 -21.19
CA ALA A 98 2.17 2.34 -21.35
C ALA A 98 3.06 3.11 -20.35
N ALA A 99 3.17 2.64 -19.09
CA ALA A 99 4.04 3.24 -18.10
C ALA A 99 5.52 3.12 -18.49
N GLU A 100 5.94 1.95 -19.01
CA GLU A 100 7.31 1.76 -19.54
C GLU A 100 7.61 2.67 -20.74
N ALA A 101 6.63 2.92 -21.60
CA ALA A 101 6.79 3.83 -22.74
C ALA A 101 7.02 5.30 -22.30
N GLU A 102 6.50 5.70 -21.14
CA GLU A 102 6.64 7.09 -20.66
C GLU A 102 7.92 7.34 -19.85
N PHE A 103 8.24 6.44 -18.92
CA PHE A 103 9.33 6.65 -17.97
C PHE A 103 10.46 5.60 -18.09
N GLY A 104 10.37 4.71 -19.07
CA GLY A 104 11.29 3.59 -19.20
C GLY A 104 10.96 2.44 -18.28
N ALA A 105 11.84 1.43 -18.25
CA ALA A 105 11.61 0.18 -17.53
C ALA A 105 11.23 0.41 -16.06
N LEU A 106 10.29 -0.42 -15.58
CA LEU A 106 9.86 -0.42 -14.19
C LEU A 106 10.93 -1.01 -13.28
N ASP A 107 11.26 -0.29 -12.21
CA ASP A 107 12.19 -0.71 -11.16
C ASP A 107 11.47 -1.13 -9.87
N VAL A 108 10.28 -0.54 -9.59
CA VAL A 108 9.56 -0.75 -8.36
C VAL A 108 8.06 -0.93 -8.62
N LEU A 109 7.44 -1.91 -7.94
CA LEU A 109 5.99 -1.99 -7.77
C LEU A 109 5.64 -1.80 -6.30
N PHE A 110 4.79 -0.82 -5.99
CA PHE A 110 4.10 -0.70 -4.72
C PHE A 110 2.64 -1.11 -4.90
N ASN A 111 2.32 -2.34 -4.57
CA ASN A 111 1.06 -3.00 -4.86
C ASN A 111 0.10 -2.85 -3.67
N ASN A 112 -0.62 -1.72 -3.63
CA ASN A 112 -1.35 -1.26 -2.46
C ASN A 112 -2.88 -1.28 -2.61
N ALA A 113 -3.42 -1.30 -3.83
CA ALA A 113 -4.87 -1.30 -4.04
C ALA A 113 -5.56 -2.40 -3.25
N ALA A 114 -6.53 -2.03 -2.42
CA ALA A 114 -7.30 -2.96 -1.60
C ALA A 114 -8.65 -2.35 -1.21
N VAL A 115 -9.59 -3.22 -0.87
CA VAL A 115 -10.87 -2.88 -0.26
C VAL A 115 -11.02 -3.64 1.06
N PHE A 116 -11.81 -3.07 1.95
CA PHE A 116 -12.15 -3.65 3.25
C PHE A 116 -13.65 -3.91 3.36
N ASP A 117 -14.01 -4.98 4.02
CA ASP A 117 -15.36 -5.22 4.53
C ASP A 117 -15.30 -6.17 5.72
N MET A 118 -16.37 -6.20 6.51
CA MET A 118 -16.51 -7.07 7.67
C MET A 118 -17.97 -7.41 7.92
N GLY A 119 -18.20 -8.52 8.61
CA GLY A 119 -19.51 -8.98 9.05
C GLY A 119 -19.42 -10.31 9.77
N PRO A 120 -20.53 -10.75 10.44
CA PRO A 120 -20.57 -12.05 11.08
C PRO A 120 -20.31 -13.17 10.07
N LEU A 121 -19.49 -14.16 10.47
CA LEU A 121 -19.05 -15.25 9.58
C LEU A 121 -20.22 -16.01 8.92
N LEU A 122 -21.30 -16.27 9.67
CA LEU A 122 -22.45 -17.03 9.19
C LEU A 122 -23.40 -16.20 8.31
N GLU A 123 -23.21 -14.88 8.25
CA GLU A 123 -24.00 -13.95 7.44
C GLU A 123 -23.26 -13.45 6.20
N SER A 124 -22.02 -13.92 6.02
CA SER A 124 -21.21 -13.56 4.86
C SER A 124 -21.86 -14.01 3.56
N ASP A 125 -21.97 -13.10 2.60
CA ASP A 125 -22.50 -13.39 1.28
C ASP A 125 -21.40 -13.55 0.20
N GLU A 126 -21.78 -14.19 -0.92
CA GLU A 126 -20.87 -14.44 -2.04
C GLU A 126 -20.40 -13.15 -2.69
N ALA A 127 -21.22 -12.09 -2.73
CA ALA A 127 -20.86 -10.81 -3.35
C ALA A 127 -19.72 -10.11 -2.59
N THR A 128 -19.79 -10.11 -1.26
CA THR A 128 -18.74 -9.59 -0.38
C THR A 128 -17.44 -10.40 -0.52
N TYR A 129 -17.55 -11.74 -0.50
CA TYR A 129 -16.43 -12.63 -0.76
C TYR A 129 -15.76 -12.29 -2.10
N GLN A 130 -16.55 -12.31 -3.19
CA GLN A 130 -16.03 -12.08 -4.54
C GLN A 130 -15.37 -10.71 -4.67
N ARG A 131 -15.98 -9.64 -4.15
CA ARG A 131 -15.44 -8.29 -4.19
C ARG A 131 -14.07 -8.19 -3.50
N LEU A 132 -13.94 -8.77 -2.30
CA LEU A 132 -12.70 -8.76 -1.54
C LEU A 132 -11.60 -9.57 -2.23
N PHE A 133 -11.92 -10.77 -2.74
CA PHE A 133 -10.95 -11.60 -3.42
C PHE A 133 -10.57 -11.05 -4.80
N ASP A 134 -11.51 -10.48 -5.54
CA ASP A 134 -11.22 -9.89 -6.85
C ASP A 134 -10.24 -8.71 -6.75
N VAL A 135 -10.40 -7.84 -5.76
CA VAL A 135 -9.49 -6.70 -5.59
C VAL A 135 -8.20 -7.13 -4.89
N ASN A 136 -8.33 -7.70 -3.67
CA ASN A 136 -7.19 -7.88 -2.77
C ASN A 136 -6.29 -9.06 -3.15
N VAL A 137 -6.82 -10.05 -3.88
CA VAL A 137 -6.08 -11.27 -4.27
C VAL A 137 -5.82 -11.30 -5.77
N LYS A 138 -6.87 -11.37 -6.57
CA LYS A 138 -6.76 -11.44 -8.04
C LYS A 138 -6.09 -10.17 -8.59
N GLY A 139 -6.55 -8.99 -8.19
CA GLY A 139 -6.01 -7.70 -8.63
C GLY A 139 -4.54 -7.55 -8.25
N MET A 140 -4.20 -7.83 -6.98
CA MET A 140 -2.82 -7.83 -6.51
C MET A 140 -1.93 -8.78 -7.30
N PHE A 141 -2.36 -10.05 -7.47
CA PHE A 141 -1.57 -11.08 -8.14
C PHE A 141 -1.31 -10.75 -9.61
N PHE A 142 -2.32 -10.40 -10.39
CA PHE A 142 -2.16 -10.15 -11.82
C PHE A 142 -1.44 -8.83 -12.11
N THR A 143 -1.58 -7.81 -11.26
CA THR A 143 -0.75 -6.60 -11.33
C THR A 143 0.72 -6.95 -11.09
N MET A 144 1.02 -7.69 -10.02
CA MET A 144 2.37 -8.18 -9.73
C MET A 144 2.92 -9.00 -10.90
N GLN A 145 2.13 -9.92 -11.47
CA GLN A 145 2.56 -10.74 -12.60
C GLN A 145 2.89 -9.89 -13.84
N ALA A 146 2.08 -8.88 -14.16
CA ALA A 146 2.32 -7.99 -15.30
C ALA A 146 3.65 -7.23 -15.13
N VAL A 147 3.88 -6.65 -13.95
CA VAL A 147 5.13 -5.93 -13.64
C VAL A 147 6.34 -6.86 -13.61
N LEU A 148 6.23 -8.04 -13.01
CA LEU A 148 7.32 -9.03 -13.02
C LEU A 148 7.70 -9.49 -14.43
N ARG A 149 6.71 -9.63 -15.33
CA ARG A 149 6.98 -9.90 -16.76
C ARG A 149 7.74 -8.75 -17.42
N ALA A 150 7.37 -7.50 -17.14
CA ALA A 150 8.04 -6.31 -17.65
C ALA A 150 9.49 -6.23 -17.13
N MET A 151 9.70 -6.38 -15.83
CA MET A 151 11.04 -6.41 -15.22
C MET A 151 11.92 -7.52 -15.81
N ARG A 152 11.38 -8.71 -16.04
CA ARG A 152 12.10 -9.80 -16.71
C ARG A 152 12.47 -9.47 -18.16
N ARG A 153 11.56 -8.86 -18.92
CA ARG A 153 11.83 -8.43 -20.31
C ARG A 153 12.96 -7.43 -20.37
N SER A 154 13.03 -6.51 -19.42
CA SER A 154 14.08 -5.49 -19.36
C SER A 154 15.45 -6.03 -18.95
N GLY A 155 15.51 -7.24 -18.37
CA GLY A 155 16.73 -7.85 -17.83
C GLY A 155 17.31 -7.12 -16.61
N ARG A 156 16.56 -6.18 -16.00
CA ARG A 156 16.99 -5.40 -14.85
C ARG A 156 16.51 -6.02 -13.54
N SER A 157 17.28 -5.80 -12.48
CA SER A 157 16.81 -6.07 -11.11
C SER A 157 15.65 -5.13 -10.74
N GLY A 158 14.83 -5.53 -9.78
CA GLY A 158 13.69 -4.74 -9.33
C GLY A 158 13.23 -5.08 -7.93
N ALA A 159 12.26 -4.33 -7.44
CA ALA A 159 11.64 -4.53 -6.15
C ALA A 159 10.10 -4.49 -6.24
N VAL A 160 9.45 -5.49 -5.67
CA VAL A 160 7.99 -5.53 -5.49
C VAL A 160 7.68 -5.46 -4.01
N ILE A 161 6.78 -4.56 -3.64
CA ILE A 161 6.30 -4.39 -2.28
C ILE A 161 4.77 -4.56 -2.28
N ASN A 162 4.28 -5.67 -1.72
CA ASN A 162 2.86 -5.94 -1.58
C ASN A 162 2.35 -5.42 -0.24
N MET A 163 1.18 -4.77 -0.23
CA MET A 163 0.53 -4.35 1.00
C MET A 163 -0.29 -5.48 1.60
N ALA A 164 0.30 -6.13 2.61
CA ALA A 164 -0.37 -7.09 3.47
C ALA A 164 -1.22 -6.36 4.54
N SER A 165 -1.32 -6.91 5.72
CA SER A 165 -1.94 -6.35 6.92
C SER A 165 -1.59 -7.24 8.11
N GLN A 166 -1.63 -6.72 9.33
CA GLN A 166 -1.67 -7.52 10.55
C GLN A 166 -2.81 -8.56 10.51
N ALA A 167 -3.92 -8.25 9.84
CA ALA A 167 -5.04 -9.17 9.61
C ALA A 167 -4.66 -10.40 8.77
N GLY A 168 -3.57 -10.36 8.00
CA GLY A 168 -3.03 -11.51 7.30
C GLY A 168 -2.18 -12.44 8.18
N ARG A 169 -1.85 -12.01 9.40
CA ARG A 169 -1.07 -12.77 10.39
C ARG A 169 -1.93 -13.48 11.42
N ARG A 170 -3.15 -12.99 11.62
CA ARG A 170 -4.10 -13.55 12.60
C ARG A 170 -5.53 -13.42 12.07
N GLY A 171 -6.42 -14.30 12.54
CA GLY A 171 -7.85 -14.17 12.31
C GLY A 171 -8.49 -13.13 13.24
N GLU A 172 -9.54 -12.50 12.75
CA GLU A 172 -10.40 -11.59 13.52
C GLU A 172 -11.87 -11.95 13.27
N ALA A 173 -12.70 -12.01 14.31
CA ALA A 173 -14.03 -12.63 14.28
C ALA A 173 -14.96 -12.05 13.20
N LEU A 174 -14.96 -10.74 12.99
CA LEU A 174 -15.83 -10.09 11.99
C LEU A 174 -15.16 -9.87 10.62
N VAL A 175 -13.91 -10.27 10.46
CA VAL A 175 -13.08 -9.85 9.32
C VAL A 175 -12.54 -11.03 8.51
N ALA A 176 -13.25 -12.17 8.51
CA ALA A 176 -12.76 -13.44 7.99
C ALA A 176 -12.22 -13.36 6.56
N HIS A 177 -13.00 -12.80 5.62
CA HIS A 177 -12.59 -12.72 4.22
C HIS A 177 -11.41 -11.76 4.01
N TYR A 178 -11.41 -10.61 4.68
CA TYR A 178 -10.29 -9.68 4.58
C TYR A 178 -9.00 -10.31 5.13
N CYS A 179 -9.06 -10.97 6.30
CA CYS A 179 -7.93 -11.73 6.86
C CYS A 179 -7.39 -12.76 5.85
N ALA A 180 -8.29 -13.56 5.26
CA ALA A 180 -7.92 -14.56 4.25
C ALA A 180 -7.25 -13.94 3.01
N THR A 181 -7.77 -12.80 2.50
CA THR A 181 -7.16 -12.11 1.36
C THR A 181 -5.75 -11.60 1.68
N LYS A 182 -5.54 -11.08 2.89
CA LYS A 182 -4.23 -10.57 3.31
C LYS A 182 -3.23 -11.69 3.61
N ALA A 183 -3.68 -12.83 4.12
CA ALA A 183 -2.86 -14.04 4.27
C ALA A 183 -2.45 -14.59 2.89
N ALA A 184 -3.35 -14.61 1.90
CA ALA A 184 -3.03 -14.98 0.53
C ALA A 184 -1.94 -14.06 -0.05
N GLY A 185 -2.01 -12.74 0.20
CA GLY A 185 -0.99 -11.79 -0.22
C GLY A 185 0.41 -12.08 0.36
N ILE A 186 0.49 -12.49 1.63
CA ILE A 186 1.75 -12.93 2.26
C ILE A 186 2.29 -14.18 1.56
N SER A 187 1.45 -15.17 1.31
CA SER A 187 1.85 -16.41 0.62
C SER A 187 2.33 -16.16 -0.80
N TYR A 188 1.63 -15.33 -1.59
CA TYR A 188 2.07 -14.94 -2.93
C TYR A 188 3.38 -14.15 -2.92
N THR A 189 3.61 -13.32 -1.92
CA THR A 189 4.88 -12.60 -1.75
C THR A 189 6.05 -13.57 -1.64
N GLN A 190 5.93 -14.59 -0.79
CA GLN A 190 6.96 -15.61 -0.58
C GLN A 190 7.21 -16.41 -1.87
N SER A 191 6.14 -16.91 -2.51
CA SER A 191 6.24 -17.69 -3.73
C SER A 191 6.85 -16.91 -4.88
N ALA A 192 6.44 -15.66 -5.07
CA ALA A 192 6.97 -14.77 -6.10
C ALA A 192 8.45 -14.41 -5.83
N ALA A 193 8.82 -14.20 -4.57
CA ALA A 193 10.20 -13.93 -4.17
C ALA A 193 11.14 -15.07 -4.58
N LEU A 194 10.77 -16.32 -4.27
CA LEU A 194 11.56 -17.50 -4.63
C LEU A 194 11.66 -17.66 -6.14
N ALA A 195 10.55 -17.47 -6.87
CA ALA A 195 10.52 -17.60 -8.32
C ALA A 195 11.34 -16.50 -9.04
N MET A 196 11.45 -15.29 -8.44
CA MET A 196 12.08 -14.13 -9.08
C MET A 196 13.51 -13.87 -8.59
N ALA A 197 13.97 -14.51 -7.52
CA ALA A 197 15.32 -14.37 -7.00
C ALA A 197 16.43 -14.64 -8.05
N PRO A 198 16.31 -15.68 -8.93
CA PRO A 198 17.32 -15.90 -9.99
C PRO A 198 17.43 -14.75 -10.99
N HIS A 199 16.47 -13.84 -11.02
CA HIS A 199 16.44 -12.66 -11.90
C HIS A 199 16.85 -11.38 -11.20
N GLY A 200 17.30 -11.45 -9.94
CA GLY A 200 17.66 -10.27 -9.16
C GLY A 200 16.47 -9.39 -8.75
N ILE A 201 15.24 -9.92 -8.84
CA ILE A 201 14.01 -9.20 -8.46
C ILE A 201 13.61 -9.65 -7.06
N ARG A 202 13.50 -8.70 -6.15
CA ARG A 202 13.09 -8.92 -4.78
C ARG A 202 11.59 -8.71 -4.63
N VAL A 203 10.93 -9.57 -3.87
CA VAL A 203 9.50 -9.43 -3.58
C VAL A 203 9.32 -9.51 -2.06
N ASN A 204 8.80 -8.43 -1.48
CA ASN A 204 8.53 -8.32 -0.05
C ASN A 204 7.11 -7.79 0.19
N ALA A 205 6.69 -7.79 1.43
CA ALA A 205 5.44 -7.16 1.84
C ALA A 205 5.66 -6.24 3.04
N ILE A 206 4.77 -5.27 3.19
CA ILE A 206 4.58 -4.50 4.42
C ILE A 206 3.26 -4.94 5.02
N SER A 207 3.27 -5.19 6.33
CA SER A 207 2.08 -5.53 7.12
C SER A 207 1.76 -4.37 8.07
N PRO A 208 0.92 -3.42 7.65
CA PRO A 208 0.49 -2.35 8.53
C PRO A 208 -0.36 -2.86 9.69
N GLY A 209 -0.29 -2.14 10.81
CA GLY A 209 -1.29 -2.20 11.86
C GLY A 209 -2.54 -1.37 11.50
N VAL A 210 -3.11 -0.75 12.53
CA VAL A 210 -4.21 0.20 12.37
C VAL A 210 -3.66 1.56 11.96
N VAL A 211 -3.96 2.00 10.72
CA VAL A 211 -3.44 3.25 10.14
C VAL A 211 -4.59 4.20 9.85
N ASP A 212 -4.51 5.43 10.36
CA ASP A 212 -5.52 6.46 10.16
C ASP A 212 -5.54 6.94 8.70
N THR A 213 -6.52 6.49 7.96
CA THR A 213 -6.73 6.76 6.53
C THR A 213 -8.23 6.95 6.26
N PRO A 214 -8.64 7.49 5.11
CA PRO A 214 -10.07 7.54 4.74
C PRO A 214 -10.77 6.17 4.76
N MET A 215 -10.05 5.07 4.56
CA MET A 215 -10.61 3.72 4.72
C MET A 215 -11.06 3.48 6.16
N TRP A 216 -10.40 4.05 7.17
CA TRP A 216 -10.75 3.88 8.57
C TRP A 216 -12.07 4.54 8.97
N ASP A 217 -12.52 5.56 8.25
CA ASP A 217 -13.85 6.14 8.49
C ASP A 217 -14.95 5.11 8.13
N HIS A 218 -14.76 4.36 7.04
CA HIS A 218 -15.63 3.23 6.69
C HIS A 218 -15.49 2.08 7.70
N VAL A 219 -14.28 1.68 8.07
CA VAL A 219 -14.01 0.62 9.08
C VAL A 219 -14.69 0.95 10.41
N ASP A 220 -14.53 2.18 10.91
CA ASP A 220 -15.16 2.63 12.15
C ASP A 220 -16.69 2.55 12.08
N SER A 221 -17.28 2.94 10.96
CA SER A 221 -18.73 2.85 10.75
C SER A 221 -19.25 1.40 10.78
N LEU A 222 -18.48 0.45 10.26
CA LEU A 222 -18.82 -0.97 10.30
C LEU A 222 -18.70 -1.53 11.73
N PHE A 223 -17.65 -1.19 12.47
CA PHE A 223 -17.51 -1.57 13.88
C PHE A 223 -18.61 -0.95 14.74
N ALA A 224 -18.95 0.33 14.51
CA ALA A 224 -20.06 0.97 15.19
C ALA A 224 -21.37 0.18 15.01
N ARG A 225 -21.63 -0.33 13.80
CA ARG A 225 -22.79 -1.15 13.49
C ARG A 225 -22.78 -2.50 14.21
N TYR A 226 -21.67 -3.24 14.16
CA TYR A 226 -21.62 -4.63 14.65
C TYR A 226 -21.28 -4.75 16.14
N GLU A 227 -20.55 -3.79 16.71
CA GLU A 227 -20.19 -3.76 18.12
C GLU A 227 -21.07 -2.77 18.94
N HIS A 228 -22.08 -2.13 18.30
CA HIS A 228 -22.98 -1.16 18.94
C HIS A 228 -22.26 0.03 19.59
N LEU A 229 -21.20 0.52 18.93
CA LEU A 229 -20.40 1.66 19.38
C LEU A 229 -20.89 2.98 18.76
N GLN A 230 -20.49 4.10 19.35
CA GLN A 230 -20.67 5.40 18.71
C GLN A 230 -19.60 5.64 17.62
N PRO A 231 -19.90 6.42 16.58
CA PRO A 231 -18.91 6.80 15.57
C PRO A 231 -17.64 7.40 16.18
N GLY A 232 -16.47 6.93 15.77
CA GLY A 232 -15.16 7.35 16.29
C GLY A 232 -14.70 6.58 17.54
N GLU A 233 -15.57 5.89 18.21
CA GLU A 233 -15.26 5.19 19.48
C GLU A 233 -14.28 4.03 19.24
N LYS A 234 -14.51 3.25 18.18
CA LYS A 234 -13.58 2.16 17.80
C LYS A 234 -12.21 2.69 17.42
N LYS A 235 -12.16 3.75 16.63
CA LYS A 235 -10.91 4.42 16.22
C LYS A 235 -10.04 4.81 17.41
N ILE A 236 -10.66 5.39 18.45
CA ILE A 236 -9.98 5.75 19.70
C ILE A 236 -9.51 4.50 20.45
N ALA A 237 -10.38 3.49 20.59
CA ALA A 237 -10.08 2.27 21.33
C ALA A 237 -8.92 1.49 20.72
N VAL A 238 -8.92 1.28 19.39
CA VAL A 238 -7.84 0.56 18.71
C VAL A 238 -6.53 1.32 18.75
N GLY A 239 -6.55 2.66 18.66
CA GLY A 239 -5.35 3.47 18.78
C GLY A 239 -4.69 3.34 20.17
N ARG A 240 -5.49 3.33 21.22
CA ARG A 240 -5.02 3.13 22.61
C ARG A 240 -4.48 1.72 22.86
N ALA A 241 -4.99 0.73 22.15
CA ALA A 241 -4.56 -0.66 22.29
C ALA A 241 -3.20 -0.96 21.61
N VAL A 242 -2.76 -0.12 20.67
CA VAL A 242 -1.44 -0.23 20.06
C VAL A 242 -0.35 0.01 21.11
N PRO A 243 0.71 -0.81 21.22
CA PRO A 243 1.78 -0.58 22.20
C PRO A 243 2.42 0.79 22.13
N LEU A 244 2.58 1.41 20.96
CA LEU A 244 3.04 2.80 20.80
C LEU A 244 1.96 3.85 21.15
N GLY A 245 0.78 3.45 21.63
CA GLY A 245 -0.27 4.31 22.17
C GLY A 245 -1.05 5.14 21.16
N ARG A 246 -0.91 4.88 19.87
CA ARG A 246 -1.61 5.60 18.80
C ARG A 246 -1.83 4.74 17.57
N MET A 247 -2.79 5.11 16.74
CA MET A 247 -2.85 4.63 15.37
C MET A 247 -1.61 5.08 14.59
N GLY A 248 -1.20 4.27 13.62
CA GLY A 248 -0.23 4.69 12.62
C GLY A 248 -0.81 5.80 11.74
N ARG A 249 0.07 6.55 11.09
CA ARG A 249 -0.24 7.50 10.02
C ARG A 249 0.29 6.94 8.70
N PRO A 250 -0.23 7.35 7.54
CA PRO A 250 0.33 6.96 6.24
C PRO A 250 1.85 7.15 6.15
N ASP A 251 2.38 8.23 6.71
CA ASP A 251 3.81 8.56 6.71
C ASP A 251 4.66 7.56 7.50
N ASP A 252 4.10 6.90 8.52
CA ASP A 252 4.81 5.87 9.29
C ASP A 252 5.23 4.67 8.40
N LEU A 253 4.57 4.47 7.25
CA LEU A 253 4.86 3.39 6.30
C LEU A 253 5.94 3.79 5.27
N CYS A 254 6.16 5.09 5.05
CA CYS A 254 7.02 5.60 3.98
C CYS A 254 8.47 5.13 4.12
N GLY A 255 9.02 5.15 5.34
CA GLY A 255 10.39 4.69 5.58
C GLY A 255 10.61 3.24 5.18
N ALA A 256 9.68 2.35 5.55
CA ALA A 256 9.73 0.94 5.18
C ALA A 256 9.56 0.74 3.67
N ALA A 257 8.65 1.48 3.03
CA ALA A 257 8.43 1.41 1.59
C ALA A 257 9.66 1.86 0.80
N VAL A 258 10.30 2.96 1.19
CA VAL A 258 11.54 3.44 0.57
C VAL A 258 12.70 2.46 0.80
N PHE A 259 12.87 1.93 2.02
CA PHE A 259 13.88 0.92 2.32
C PHE A 259 13.73 -0.31 1.42
N LEU A 260 12.52 -0.89 1.34
CA LEU A 260 12.27 -2.08 0.54
C LEU A 260 12.40 -1.83 -0.97
N ALA A 261 12.16 -0.61 -1.44
CA ALA A 261 12.32 -0.21 -2.84
C ALA A 261 13.78 0.07 -3.22
N SER A 262 14.63 0.43 -2.26
CA SER A 262 16.01 0.85 -2.48
C SER A 262 17.02 -0.30 -2.42
N ASP A 263 18.28 -0.01 -2.77
CA ASP A 263 19.38 -0.96 -2.71
C ASP A 263 19.83 -1.27 -1.26
N GLU A 264 19.35 -0.50 -0.27
CA GLU A 264 19.58 -0.79 1.15
C GLU A 264 19.02 -2.17 1.54
N SER A 265 17.95 -2.61 0.88
CA SER A 265 17.32 -3.92 1.09
C SER A 265 17.75 -4.98 0.07
N ARG A 266 18.92 -4.83 -0.59
CA ARG A 266 19.39 -5.76 -1.65
C ARG A 266 19.50 -7.22 -1.22
N TYR A 267 19.60 -7.51 0.08
CA TYR A 267 19.64 -8.86 0.64
C TYR A 267 18.35 -9.25 1.38
N VAL A 268 17.24 -8.51 1.14
CA VAL A 268 15.94 -8.75 1.77
C VAL A 268 14.92 -9.15 0.69
N THR A 269 14.45 -10.39 0.74
CA THR A 269 13.37 -10.90 -0.12
C THR A 269 12.53 -11.93 0.64
N ALA A 270 11.31 -12.17 0.20
CA ALA A 270 10.32 -13.07 0.83
C ALA A 270 9.89 -12.65 2.25
N GLN A 271 10.19 -11.42 2.67
CA GLN A 271 9.85 -10.94 4.01
C GLN A 271 8.53 -10.18 3.99
N THR A 272 7.84 -10.24 5.13
CA THR A 272 6.70 -9.37 5.42
C THR A 272 7.05 -8.55 6.65
N LEU A 273 7.33 -7.27 6.44
CA LEU A 273 7.77 -6.34 7.49
C LEU A 273 6.56 -5.77 8.20
N ASN A 274 6.45 -5.99 9.51
CA ASN A 274 5.43 -5.35 10.32
C ASN A 274 5.77 -3.87 10.56
N VAL A 275 4.79 -2.98 10.29
CA VAL A 275 4.83 -1.55 10.61
C VAL A 275 3.52 -1.23 11.31
N ASP A 276 3.41 -1.61 12.58
CA ASP A 276 2.15 -1.74 13.30
C ASP A 276 2.19 -1.21 14.74
N GLY A 277 3.27 -0.54 15.12
CA GLY A 277 3.45 -0.01 16.47
C GLY A 277 3.59 -1.08 17.56
N GLY A 278 3.97 -2.31 17.17
CA GLY A 278 4.13 -3.45 18.09
C GLY A 278 2.85 -4.28 18.29
N ASN A 279 1.84 -4.10 17.43
CA ASN A 279 0.52 -4.73 17.63
C ASN A 279 0.52 -6.24 17.31
N VAL A 280 1.43 -6.71 16.45
CA VAL A 280 1.61 -8.13 16.10
C VAL A 280 3.09 -8.49 16.11
N MET A 281 3.44 -9.56 16.82
CA MET A 281 4.82 -10.00 17.01
C MET A 281 5.13 -11.28 16.21
N SER A 282 4.84 -11.33 14.92
CA SER A 282 5.07 -12.52 14.07
C SER A 282 5.68 -12.19 12.73
#